data_49cfda3ef3e8586dca18064a0d6c1df4
#
_entry.id   49cfda3ef3e8586dca18064a0d6c1df4
#
_cell.length_a   1.000
_cell.length_b   1.000
_cell.length_c   1.000
_cell.angle_alpha   90.00
_cell.angle_beta   90.00
_cell.angle_gamma   90.00
#
_symmetry.space_group_name_H-M   'P 1'
#
loop_
_entity.id
_entity.type
_entity.pdbx_description
1 polymer ?
#
loop_
_entity_poly.entity_id
_entity_poly.type
_entity_poly.pdbx_seq_one_letter_code
_entity_poly.pdbx_strand_id
1 'polypeptide(L)'
;MPCAATPRRMSLADAVLVTRPEPGLAETMRTVAALGWRPIAAPGLELLPKPFTPPRAQALLLTSRAAARAVPPLGLPVLAVGEATAAEARLCGHPDVTAAEGDAEALAALVRNTLQPADGPLLLAIGEGYGRELAAALRASGFAVQRRVAYAAHAARHLPAPALEALRQGRVGAALFFSPRTARASMALIRAAGLAEAARTIRAVAISRRVTDTLAVLPWAEVATATRPDHLSMMEALGEAR
;
A
#
# COMPACT_ATOMS: atom_id res chain seq x y z
N MET A 1 40.34 -14.76 -26.67
CA MET A 1 39.09 -14.46 -27.35
C MET A 1 38.01 -14.31 -26.31
N PRO A 2 37.53 -13.10 -25.95
CA PRO A 2 36.42 -12.95 -25.05
C PRO A 2 35.13 -13.24 -25.83
N CYS A 3 34.32 -14.16 -25.26
CA CYS A 3 33.01 -14.54 -25.77
C CYS A 3 32.09 -13.31 -25.67
N ALA A 4 31.64 -12.80 -26.80
CA ALA A 4 30.68 -11.71 -26.87
C ALA A 4 29.35 -12.22 -26.28
N ALA A 5 28.92 -11.63 -25.19
CA ALA A 5 27.59 -11.85 -24.62
C ALA A 5 26.57 -11.40 -25.67
N THR A 6 25.82 -12.33 -26.19
CA THR A 6 24.67 -12.08 -27.09
C THR A 6 23.70 -11.14 -26.38
N PRO A 7 23.30 -9.99 -26.98
CA PRO A 7 22.30 -9.12 -26.36
C PRO A 7 21.00 -9.90 -26.21
N ARG A 8 20.54 -10.08 -24.95
CA ARG A 8 19.24 -10.68 -24.63
C ARG A 8 18.18 -9.93 -25.43
N ARG A 9 17.50 -10.60 -26.34
CA ARG A 9 16.32 -10.04 -27.02
C ARG A 9 15.34 -9.63 -25.90
N MET A 10 15.21 -8.32 -25.70
CA MET A 10 14.19 -7.78 -24.78
C MET A 10 12.83 -8.29 -25.28
N SER A 11 12.15 -9.06 -24.45
CA SER A 11 10.74 -9.41 -24.67
C SER A 11 9.97 -8.12 -24.84
N LEU A 12 9.09 -8.02 -25.87
CA LEU A 12 8.28 -6.84 -26.10
C LEU A 12 7.40 -6.46 -24.89
N ALA A 13 7.14 -7.42 -23.97
CA ALA A 13 6.31 -7.25 -22.77
C ALA A 13 7.12 -7.45 -21.48
N ASP A 14 8.10 -6.59 -21.24
CA ASP A 14 9.02 -6.64 -20.11
C ASP A 14 8.58 -5.81 -18.90
N ALA A 15 7.51 -5.02 -19.04
CA ALA A 15 7.07 -4.10 -18.01
C ALA A 15 6.00 -4.69 -17.08
N VAL A 16 6.07 -4.28 -15.82
CA VAL A 16 5.07 -4.60 -14.78
C VAL A 16 4.44 -3.32 -14.26
N LEU A 17 3.11 -3.22 -14.34
CA LEU A 17 2.37 -2.14 -13.69
C LEU A 17 2.24 -2.40 -12.19
N VAL A 18 2.75 -1.48 -11.37
CA VAL A 18 2.58 -1.51 -9.92
C VAL A 18 1.47 -0.56 -9.54
N THR A 19 0.28 -1.11 -9.19
CA THR A 19 -0.95 -0.32 -9.02
C THR A 19 -1.19 0.21 -7.62
N ARG A 20 -0.43 -0.25 -6.62
CA ARG A 20 -0.59 0.23 -5.24
C ARG A 20 -0.06 1.66 -5.08
N PRO A 21 -0.67 2.48 -4.19
CA PRO A 21 -0.14 3.80 -3.86
C PRO A 21 1.08 3.73 -2.93
N GLU A 22 1.74 4.88 -2.73
CA GLU A 22 2.66 5.03 -1.59
C GLU A 22 1.89 4.86 -0.25
N PRO A 23 2.57 4.39 0.79
CA PRO A 23 4.01 4.16 0.96
C PRO A 23 4.50 2.75 0.59
N GLY A 24 3.83 2.00 -0.21
CA GLY A 24 4.29 0.67 -0.62
C GLY A 24 4.76 0.57 -2.07
N LEU A 25 4.51 1.61 -2.87
CA LEU A 25 4.83 1.63 -4.30
C LEU A 25 6.33 1.49 -4.54
N ALA A 26 7.15 2.37 -3.95
CA ALA A 26 8.59 2.39 -4.17
C ALA A 26 9.28 1.08 -3.75
N GLU A 27 8.85 0.47 -2.64
CA GLU A 27 9.33 -0.84 -2.18
C GLU A 27 9.02 -1.93 -3.21
N THR A 28 7.76 -1.99 -3.67
CA THR A 28 7.33 -2.98 -4.67
C THR A 28 8.06 -2.80 -5.99
N MET A 29 8.27 -1.57 -6.44
CA MET A 29 9.03 -1.29 -7.67
C MET A 29 10.47 -1.81 -7.58
N ARG A 30 11.15 -1.64 -6.44
CA ARG A 30 12.51 -2.18 -6.24
C ARG A 30 12.53 -3.70 -6.31
N THR A 31 11.57 -4.37 -5.66
CA THR A 31 11.49 -5.84 -5.68
C THR A 31 11.19 -6.36 -7.09
N VAL A 32 10.27 -5.72 -7.82
CA VAL A 32 9.96 -6.05 -9.21
C VAL A 32 11.18 -5.90 -10.11
N ALA A 33 11.98 -4.82 -9.92
CA ALA A 33 13.22 -4.62 -10.66
C ALA A 33 14.28 -5.70 -10.33
N ALA A 34 14.38 -6.12 -9.07
CA ALA A 34 15.28 -7.21 -8.66
C ALA A 34 14.92 -8.57 -9.29
N LEU A 35 13.66 -8.77 -9.67
CA LEU A 35 13.20 -9.94 -10.44
C LEU A 35 13.45 -9.82 -11.95
N GLY A 36 14.14 -8.78 -12.40
CA GLY A 36 14.49 -8.56 -13.81
C GLY A 36 13.41 -7.88 -14.64
N TRP A 37 12.27 -7.55 -14.06
CA TRP A 37 11.19 -6.80 -14.72
C TRP A 37 11.47 -5.30 -14.74
N ARG A 38 10.87 -4.59 -15.69
CA ARG A 38 10.83 -3.14 -15.73
C ARG A 38 9.59 -2.61 -15.02
N PRO A 39 9.69 -2.15 -13.75
CA PRO A 39 8.53 -1.66 -13.01
C PRO A 39 8.06 -0.31 -13.55
N ILE A 40 6.74 -0.14 -13.66
CA ILE A 40 6.10 1.13 -14.02
C ILE A 40 5.10 1.48 -12.94
N ALA A 41 5.26 2.64 -12.32
CA ALA A 41 4.30 3.16 -11.37
C ALA A 41 2.96 3.46 -12.06
N ALA A 42 1.89 2.84 -11.58
CA ALA A 42 0.53 3.03 -12.09
C ALA A 42 -0.48 3.02 -10.93
N PRO A 43 -0.31 3.86 -9.88
CA PRO A 43 -1.17 3.82 -8.71
C PRO A 43 -2.62 4.11 -9.10
N GLY A 44 -3.52 3.19 -8.76
CA GLY A 44 -4.96 3.37 -8.97
C GLY A 44 -5.61 4.29 -7.93
N LEU A 45 -4.92 4.52 -6.81
CA LEU A 45 -5.36 5.39 -5.71
C LEU A 45 -4.27 6.39 -5.35
N GLU A 46 -4.69 7.56 -4.90
CA GLU A 46 -3.87 8.60 -4.29
C GLU A 46 -4.25 8.74 -2.82
N LEU A 47 -3.28 8.74 -1.92
CA LEU A 47 -3.51 8.97 -0.50
C LEU A 47 -3.24 10.44 -0.21
N LEU A 48 -4.29 11.18 0.04
CA LEU A 48 -4.22 12.62 0.31
C LEU A 48 -4.31 12.88 1.82
N PRO A 49 -3.35 13.63 2.40
CA PRO A 49 -3.44 14.05 3.79
C PRO A 49 -4.72 14.83 4.04
N LYS A 50 -5.33 14.61 5.19
CA LYS A 50 -6.43 15.42 5.73
C LYS A 50 -5.91 16.19 6.95
N PRO A 51 -5.65 17.50 6.83
CA PRO A 51 -5.23 18.30 7.96
C PRO A 51 -6.26 18.28 9.09
N PHE A 52 -5.78 18.21 10.32
CA PHE A 52 -6.59 18.35 11.51
C PHE A 52 -5.79 19.09 12.58
N THR A 53 -6.49 19.78 13.49
CA THR A 53 -5.86 20.35 14.66
C THR A 53 -5.59 19.24 15.67
N PRO A 54 -4.33 18.99 16.06
CA PRO A 54 -4.03 17.94 17.04
C PRO A 54 -4.65 18.29 18.39
N PRO A 55 -5.46 17.40 18.98
CA PRO A 55 -5.95 17.61 20.34
C PRO A 55 -4.84 17.34 21.34
N ARG A 56 -5.02 17.78 22.59
CA ARG A 56 -4.15 17.34 23.69
C ARG A 56 -4.27 15.81 23.81
N ALA A 57 -3.12 15.15 23.87
CA ALA A 57 -3.05 13.69 24.00
C ALA A 57 -1.75 13.32 24.74
N GLN A 58 -1.76 12.16 25.43
CA GLN A 58 -0.56 11.61 26.05
C GLN A 58 0.30 10.85 25.03
N ALA A 59 -0.29 10.28 23.97
CA ALA A 59 0.42 9.57 22.93
C ALA A 59 -0.34 9.61 21.59
N LEU A 60 0.43 9.45 20.50
CA LEU A 60 -0.07 9.27 19.13
C LEU A 60 -0.03 7.79 18.75
N LEU A 61 -1.17 7.25 18.29
CA LEU A 61 -1.28 5.89 17.78
C LEU A 61 -1.33 5.89 16.26
N LEU A 62 -0.42 5.14 15.62
CA LEU A 62 -0.30 5.02 14.17
C LEU A 62 -0.57 3.58 13.72
N THR A 63 -1.61 3.39 12.90
CA THR A 63 -2.02 2.08 12.41
C THR A 63 -1.57 1.78 10.99
N SER A 64 -0.83 2.69 10.35
CA SER A 64 -0.32 2.50 8.99
C SER A 64 0.81 3.48 8.66
N ARG A 65 1.69 3.09 7.73
CA ARG A 65 2.72 3.97 7.16
C ARG A 65 2.11 5.24 6.54
N ALA A 66 0.92 5.13 5.94
CA ALA A 66 0.23 6.29 5.37
C ALA A 66 -0.21 7.31 6.44
N ALA A 67 -0.64 6.83 7.62
CA ALA A 67 -0.93 7.72 8.75
C ALA A 67 0.35 8.38 9.28
N ALA A 68 1.47 7.65 9.36
CA ALA A 68 2.76 8.20 9.74
C ALA A 68 3.21 9.36 8.83
N ARG A 69 3.04 9.21 7.52
CA ARG A 69 3.34 10.29 6.54
C ARG A 69 2.40 11.48 6.62
N ALA A 70 1.14 11.23 6.99
CA ALA A 70 0.11 12.27 6.99
C ALA A 70 0.10 13.14 8.24
N VAL A 71 0.69 12.68 9.35
CA VAL A 71 0.74 13.39 10.63
C VAL A 71 2.13 13.98 10.83
N PRO A 72 2.26 15.30 10.98
CA PRO A 72 3.55 15.91 11.31
C PRO A 72 3.99 15.51 12.74
N PRO A 73 5.29 15.62 13.08
CA PRO A 73 5.76 15.41 14.45
C PRO A 73 5.04 16.34 15.44
N LEU A 74 4.44 15.74 16.46
CA LEU A 74 3.65 16.46 17.47
C LEU A 74 4.39 16.59 18.82
N GLY A 75 5.61 16.06 18.94
CA GLY A 75 6.33 15.98 20.20
C GLY A 75 5.73 14.98 21.21
N LEU A 76 4.84 14.09 20.73
CA LEU A 76 4.22 13.05 21.55
C LEU A 76 4.95 11.72 21.37
N PRO A 77 4.98 10.85 22.39
CA PRO A 77 5.31 9.44 22.20
C PRO A 77 4.41 8.80 21.13
N VAL A 78 5.00 7.99 20.25
CA VAL A 78 4.27 7.32 19.16
C VAL A 78 4.26 5.82 19.40
N LEU A 79 3.08 5.22 19.41
CA LEU A 79 2.91 3.78 19.41
C LEU A 79 2.40 3.35 18.03
N ALA A 80 3.24 2.63 17.30
CA ALA A 80 2.97 2.16 15.94
C ALA A 80 2.50 0.71 15.93
N VAL A 81 1.62 0.36 15.01
CA VAL A 81 1.05 -1.00 14.90
C VAL A 81 2.11 -2.08 14.64
N GLY A 82 3.26 -1.71 14.08
CA GLY A 82 4.37 -2.63 13.79
C GLY A 82 5.58 -1.88 13.25
N GLU A 83 6.71 -2.58 13.11
CA GLU A 83 8.01 -1.97 12.80
C GLU A 83 8.02 -1.20 11.47
N ALA A 84 7.33 -1.68 10.42
CA ALA A 84 7.26 -0.94 9.15
C ALA A 84 6.59 0.43 9.31
N THR A 85 5.59 0.56 10.20
CA THR A 85 4.95 1.84 10.51
C THR A 85 5.82 2.70 11.42
N ALA A 86 6.52 2.08 12.37
CA ALA A 86 7.45 2.77 13.26
C ALA A 86 8.64 3.35 12.50
N ALA A 87 9.24 2.58 11.59
CA ALA A 87 10.31 3.05 10.72
C ALA A 87 9.87 4.24 9.87
N GLU A 88 8.66 4.18 9.30
CA GLU A 88 8.11 5.31 8.54
C GLU A 88 7.89 6.55 9.43
N ALA A 89 7.38 6.37 10.66
CA ALA A 89 7.20 7.46 11.60
C ALA A 89 8.54 8.13 11.96
N ARG A 90 9.60 7.35 12.23
CA ARG A 90 10.95 7.87 12.48
C ARG A 90 11.49 8.66 11.27
N LEU A 91 11.29 8.14 10.04
CA LEU A 91 11.66 8.85 8.81
C LEU A 91 10.90 10.18 8.64
N CYS A 92 9.66 10.25 9.13
CA CYS A 92 8.87 11.48 9.14
C CYS A 92 9.22 12.43 10.30
N GLY A 93 10.24 12.12 11.13
CA GLY A 93 10.76 12.98 12.17
C GLY A 93 10.09 12.82 13.54
N HIS A 94 9.31 11.77 13.77
CA HIS A 94 8.80 11.46 15.12
C HIS A 94 9.95 10.94 15.99
N PRO A 95 10.27 11.58 17.13
CA PRO A 95 11.49 11.28 17.87
C PRO A 95 11.41 10.04 18.76
N ASP A 96 10.23 9.77 19.34
CA ASP A 96 9.99 8.69 20.30
C ASP A 96 8.94 7.72 19.73
N VAL A 97 9.40 6.61 19.14
CA VAL A 97 8.53 5.66 18.43
C VAL A 97 8.78 4.24 18.92
N THR A 98 7.74 3.62 19.47
CA THR A 98 7.70 2.20 19.87
C THR A 98 6.79 1.43 18.92
N ALA A 99 7.24 0.26 18.46
CA ALA A 99 6.46 -0.65 17.60
C ALA A 99 5.78 -1.74 18.40
N ALA A 100 4.55 -2.08 18.03
CA ALA A 100 3.88 -3.31 18.43
C ALA A 100 4.20 -4.46 17.43
N GLU A 101 3.64 -5.64 17.65
CA GLU A 101 3.96 -6.86 16.89
C GLU A 101 3.20 -7.03 15.55
N GLY A 102 2.56 -5.97 15.05
CA GLY A 102 2.08 -5.94 13.67
C GLY A 102 0.56 -5.91 13.47
N ASP A 103 -0.26 -6.02 14.52
CA ASP A 103 -1.72 -5.93 14.40
C ASP A 103 -2.36 -4.98 15.43
N ALA A 104 -3.68 -4.80 15.32
CA ALA A 104 -4.41 -3.87 16.17
C ALA A 104 -4.52 -4.35 17.63
N GLU A 105 -4.52 -5.66 17.86
CA GLU A 105 -4.57 -6.25 19.19
C GLU A 105 -3.24 -6.09 19.92
N ALA A 106 -2.13 -6.34 19.25
CA ALA A 106 -0.78 -6.10 19.75
C ALA A 106 -0.58 -4.61 20.08
N LEU A 107 -1.08 -3.70 19.22
CA LEU A 107 -1.03 -2.27 19.51
C LEU A 107 -1.87 -1.92 20.75
N ALA A 108 -3.06 -2.50 20.90
CA ALA A 108 -3.88 -2.29 22.10
C ALA A 108 -3.20 -2.84 23.36
N ALA A 109 -2.53 -3.99 23.27
CA ALA A 109 -1.74 -4.56 24.36
C ALA A 109 -0.57 -3.65 24.74
N LEU A 110 0.18 -3.16 23.76
CA LEU A 110 1.28 -2.21 23.99
C LEU A 110 0.78 -0.96 24.70
N VAL A 111 -0.34 -0.38 24.30
CA VAL A 111 -0.96 0.78 24.97
C VAL A 111 -1.28 0.47 26.43
N ARG A 112 -1.92 -0.66 26.72
CA ARG A 112 -2.28 -1.04 28.11
C ARG A 112 -1.06 -1.28 28.99
N ASN A 113 0.04 -1.74 28.42
CA ASN A 113 1.26 -2.05 29.16
C ASN A 113 2.14 -0.82 29.42
N THR A 114 1.99 0.25 28.62
CA THR A 114 2.90 1.39 28.65
C THR A 114 2.26 2.71 29.10
N LEU A 115 0.93 2.82 29.01
CA LEU A 115 0.21 4.06 29.29
C LEU A 115 -0.86 3.88 30.37
N GLN A 116 -1.28 4.96 31.01
CA GLN A 116 -2.34 4.95 31.98
C GLN A 116 -3.53 5.80 31.50
N PRO A 117 -4.79 5.35 31.70
CA PRO A 117 -5.97 6.13 31.32
C PRO A 117 -6.05 7.52 31.98
N ALA A 118 -5.48 7.66 33.16
CA ALA A 118 -5.50 8.90 33.94
C ALA A 118 -4.59 10.00 33.36
N ASP A 119 -3.55 9.64 32.55
CA ASP A 119 -2.58 10.59 32.03
C ASP A 119 -3.09 11.40 30.83
N GLY A 120 -4.30 11.08 30.35
CA GLY A 120 -4.95 11.83 29.30
C GLY A 120 -5.42 11.00 28.12
N PRO A 121 -6.03 11.62 27.10
CA PRO A 121 -6.55 10.92 25.95
C PRO A 121 -5.44 10.42 25.01
N LEU A 122 -5.77 9.40 24.20
CA LEU A 122 -4.97 8.89 23.09
C LEU A 122 -5.41 9.56 21.80
N LEU A 123 -4.47 9.98 20.95
CA LEU A 123 -4.71 10.44 19.59
C LEU A 123 -4.53 9.26 18.63
N LEU A 124 -5.62 8.75 18.05
CA LEU A 124 -5.58 7.69 17.06
C LEU A 124 -5.70 8.29 15.65
N ALA A 125 -4.60 8.35 14.92
CA ALA A 125 -4.54 8.84 13.54
C ALA A 125 -4.76 7.69 12.55
N ILE A 126 -5.76 7.84 11.69
CA ILE A 126 -6.26 6.77 10.83
C ILE A 126 -6.52 7.23 9.39
N GLY A 127 -6.61 6.26 8.49
CA GLY A 127 -7.27 6.47 7.21
C GLY A 127 -8.79 6.56 7.33
N GLU A 128 -9.43 7.23 6.38
CA GLU A 128 -10.89 7.34 6.35
C GLU A 128 -11.56 5.96 6.31
N GLY A 129 -12.52 5.74 7.23
CA GLY A 129 -13.24 4.48 7.37
C GLY A 129 -12.62 3.45 8.32
N TYR A 130 -11.40 3.68 8.82
CA TYR A 130 -10.66 2.72 9.66
C TYR A 130 -10.66 3.08 11.16
N GLY A 131 -10.11 2.18 11.99
CA GLY A 131 -9.76 2.41 13.41
C GLY A 131 -10.92 2.41 14.38
N ARG A 132 -12.13 1.98 13.99
CA ARG A 132 -13.30 1.92 14.89
C ARG A 132 -13.14 0.83 15.94
N GLU A 133 -12.72 -0.35 15.54
CA GLU A 133 -12.55 -1.52 16.40
C GLU A 133 -11.46 -1.29 17.45
N LEU A 134 -10.29 -0.82 17.02
CA LEU A 134 -9.20 -0.46 17.91
C LEU A 134 -9.62 0.62 18.93
N ALA A 135 -10.30 1.66 18.46
CA ALA A 135 -10.81 2.70 19.36
C ALA A 135 -11.84 2.17 20.38
N ALA A 136 -12.69 1.23 19.97
CA ALA A 136 -13.65 0.58 20.87
C ALA A 136 -12.93 -0.28 21.92
N ALA A 137 -11.95 -1.09 21.50
CA ALA A 137 -11.15 -1.94 22.40
C ALA A 137 -10.39 -1.10 23.45
N LEU A 138 -9.76 0.00 23.03
CA LEU A 138 -9.05 0.90 23.95
C LEU A 138 -10.00 1.62 24.92
N ARG A 139 -11.19 2.03 24.46
CA ARG A 139 -12.21 2.62 25.34
C ARG A 139 -12.74 1.61 26.36
N ALA A 140 -12.93 0.35 25.96
CA ALA A 140 -13.31 -0.73 26.88
C ALA A 140 -12.24 -0.97 27.96
N SER A 141 -10.96 -0.62 27.69
CA SER A 141 -9.85 -0.65 28.64
C SER A 141 -9.71 0.66 29.44
N GLY A 142 -10.69 1.57 29.38
CA GLY A 142 -10.74 2.80 30.18
C GLY A 142 -10.06 4.04 29.54
N PHE A 143 -9.44 3.92 28.37
CA PHE A 143 -8.79 5.06 27.72
C PHE A 143 -9.79 5.98 27.01
N ALA A 144 -9.60 7.29 27.15
CA ALA A 144 -10.23 8.27 26.27
C ALA A 144 -9.52 8.26 24.92
N VAL A 145 -10.24 7.98 23.80
CA VAL A 145 -9.65 7.88 22.46
C VAL A 145 -10.25 8.91 21.53
N GLN A 146 -9.40 9.78 21.01
CA GLN A 146 -9.73 10.79 20.01
C GLN A 146 -9.27 10.29 18.64
N ARG A 147 -10.21 9.81 17.82
CA ARG A 147 -9.94 9.43 16.43
C ARG A 147 -9.86 10.67 15.54
N ARG A 148 -8.82 10.73 14.71
CA ARG A 148 -8.68 11.75 13.64
C ARG A 148 -8.36 11.08 12.33
N VAL A 149 -9.08 11.48 11.29
CA VAL A 149 -8.79 11.05 9.92
C VAL A 149 -7.61 11.84 9.42
N ALA A 150 -6.45 11.19 9.32
CA ALA A 150 -5.21 11.79 8.87
C ALA A 150 -5.06 11.78 7.35
N TYR A 151 -5.69 10.83 6.66
CA TYR A 151 -5.67 10.76 5.19
C TYR A 151 -6.92 10.10 4.64
N ALA A 152 -7.19 10.38 3.38
CA ALA A 152 -8.21 9.67 2.59
C ALA A 152 -7.60 9.11 1.30
N ALA A 153 -8.12 7.95 0.85
CA ALA A 153 -7.75 7.37 -0.42
C ALA A 153 -8.77 7.81 -1.48
N HIS A 154 -8.29 8.45 -2.53
CA HIS A 154 -9.08 8.84 -3.70
C HIS A 154 -8.68 8.00 -4.91
N ALA A 155 -9.60 7.75 -5.83
CA ALA A 155 -9.23 7.18 -7.12
C ALA A 155 -8.34 8.18 -7.88
N ALA A 156 -7.23 7.69 -8.44
CA ALA A 156 -6.41 8.49 -9.32
C ALA A 156 -7.25 8.95 -10.54
N ARG A 157 -6.96 10.13 -11.05
CA ARG A 157 -7.74 10.72 -12.15
C ARG A 157 -7.30 10.21 -13.52
N HIS A 158 -6.02 9.89 -13.66
CA HIS A 158 -5.41 9.48 -14.92
C HIS A 158 -4.36 8.39 -14.68
N LEU A 159 -4.13 7.56 -15.70
CA LEU A 159 -2.92 6.75 -15.74
C LEU A 159 -1.70 7.66 -15.90
N PRO A 160 -0.59 7.42 -15.17
CA PRO A 160 0.67 8.11 -15.43
C PRO A 160 1.13 7.92 -16.88
N ALA A 161 1.74 8.96 -17.47
CA ALA A 161 2.15 8.92 -18.87
C ALA A 161 3.02 7.70 -19.23
N PRO A 162 4.00 7.25 -18.41
CA PRO A 162 4.77 6.04 -18.69
C PRO A 162 3.92 4.76 -18.75
N ALA A 163 2.89 4.65 -17.89
CA ALA A 163 1.99 3.50 -17.87
C ALA A 163 1.07 3.49 -19.10
N LEU A 164 0.52 4.66 -19.44
CA LEU A 164 -0.31 4.86 -20.63
C LEU A 164 0.45 4.49 -21.90
N GLU A 165 1.68 4.96 -22.04
CA GLU A 165 2.56 4.68 -23.17
C GLU A 165 2.91 3.19 -23.28
N ALA A 166 3.28 2.55 -22.16
CA ALA A 166 3.61 1.13 -22.14
C ALA A 166 2.40 0.25 -22.51
N LEU A 167 1.20 0.61 -22.05
CA LEU A 167 -0.04 -0.08 -22.41
C LEU A 167 -0.33 0.05 -23.90
N ARG A 168 -0.22 1.26 -24.48
CA ARG A 168 -0.45 1.50 -25.92
C ARG A 168 0.52 0.74 -26.82
N GLN A 169 1.75 0.58 -26.36
CA GLN A 169 2.82 -0.13 -27.10
C GLN A 169 2.83 -1.64 -26.87
N GLY A 170 1.90 -2.19 -26.07
CA GLY A 170 1.89 -3.63 -25.74
C GLY A 170 3.12 -4.11 -24.97
N ARG A 171 3.81 -3.21 -24.24
CA ARG A 171 5.03 -3.52 -23.47
C ARG A 171 4.76 -4.03 -22.06
N VAL A 172 3.51 -4.05 -21.62
CA VAL A 172 3.13 -4.51 -20.28
C VAL A 172 2.91 -6.01 -20.30
N GLY A 173 3.75 -6.78 -19.60
CA GLY A 173 3.62 -8.23 -19.45
C GLY A 173 2.80 -8.61 -18.21
N ALA A 174 2.87 -7.82 -17.14
CA ALA A 174 2.09 -8.10 -15.92
C ALA A 174 1.59 -6.83 -15.22
N ALA A 175 0.58 -7.00 -14.34
CA ALA A 175 0.05 -5.94 -13.49
C ALA A 175 -0.27 -6.50 -12.10
N LEU A 176 0.17 -5.79 -11.03
CA LEU A 176 0.05 -6.22 -9.65
C LEU A 176 -1.09 -5.49 -8.93
N PHE A 177 -1.97 -6.25 -8.26
CA PHE A 177 -3.16 -5.71 -7.58
C PHE A 177 -3.20 -6.14 -6.11
N PHE A 178 -3.07 -5.17 -5.20
CA PHE A 178 -2.93 -5.37 -3.76
C PHE A 178 -4.23 -5.20 -2.96
N SER A 179 -5.31 -4.75 -3.58
CA SER A 179 -6.63 -4.65 -2.93
C SER A 179 -7.76 -4.57 -3.96
N PRO A 180 -8.99 -4.96 -3.59
CA PRO A 180 -10.15 -4.80 -4.48
C PRO A 180 -10.41 -3.34 -4.87
N ARG A 181 -10.16 -2.39 -3.95
CA ARG A 181 -10.35 -0.95 -4.20
C ARG A 181 -9.35 -0.44 -5.24
N THR A 182 -8.07 -0.79 -5.10
CA THR A 182 -7.04 -0.44 -6.08
C THR A 182 -7.32 -1.09 -7.43
N ALA A 183 -7.69 -2.38 -7.45
CA ALA A 183 -8.02 -3.09 -8.69
C ALA A 183 -9.16 -2.41 -9.45
N ARG A 184 -10.28 -2.08 -8.77
CA ARG A 184 -11.40 -1.36 -9.40
C ARG A 184 -10.97 -0.01 -9.97
N ALA A 185 -10.22 0.76 -9.22
CA ALA A 185 -9.74 2.07 -9.66
C ALA A 185 -8.81 1.97 -10.87
N SER A 186 -7.82 1.05 -10.84
CA SER A 186 -6.90 0.85 -11.97
C SER A 186 -7.62 0.37 -13.23
N MET A 187 -8.56 -0.58 -13.12
CA MET A 187 -9.36 -1.02 -14.27
C MET A 187 -10.23 0.09 -14.85
N ALA A 188 -10.79 0.95 -13.99
CA ALA A 188 -11.55 2.12 -14.45
C ALA A 188 -10.66 3.08 -15.25
N LEU A 189 -9.41 3.32 -14.82
CA LEU A 189 -8.45 4.14 -15.54
C LEU A 189 -8.07 3.53 -16.90
N ILE A 190 -7.83 2.21 -16.95
CA ILE A 190 -7.51 1.49 -18.20
C ILE A 190 -8.69 1.60 -19.19
N ARG A 191 -9.91 1.42 -18.71
CA ARG A 191 -11.13 1.56 -19.53
C ARG A 191 -11.35 3.00 -20.02
N ALA A 192 -11.19 3.98 -19.13
CA ALA A 192 -11.32 5.38 -19.47
C ALA A 192 -10.29 5.84 -20.52
N ALA A 193 -9.11 5.21 -20.54
CA ALA A 193 -8.09 5.43 -21.55
C ALA A 193 -8.37 4.70 -22.89
N GLY A 194 -9.46 3.92 -23.01
CA GLY A 194 -9.79 3.13 -24.19
C GLY A 194 -8.90 1.88 -24.36
N LEU A 195 -8.23 1.42 -23.30
CA LEU A 195 -7.21 0.36 -23.36
C LEU A 195 -7.67 -0.95 -22.72
N ALA A 196 -8.98 -1.22 -22.62
CA ALA A 196 -9.51 -2.45 -22.03
C ALA A 196 -8.99 -3.71 -22.75
N GLU A 197 -8.85 -3.67 -24.06
CA GLU A 197 -8.35 -4.79 -24.88
C GLU A 197 -6.86 -5.10 -24.65
N ALA A 198 -6.07 -4.12 -24.19
CA ALA A 198 -4.67 -4.37 -23.83
C ALA A 198 -4.52 -5.40 -22.69
N ALA A 199 -5.57 -5.58 -21.87
CA ALA A 199 -5.57 -6.60 -20.81
C ALA A 199 -5.41 -8.02 -21.35
N ARG A 200 -5.80 -8.33 -22.60
CA ARG A 200 -5.70 -9.66 -23.21
C ARG A 200 -4.28 -10.20 -23.31
N THR A 201 -3.28 -9.34 -23.24
CA THR A 201 -1.85 -9.73 -23.28
C THR A 201 -1.16 -9.60 -21.93
N ILE A 202 -1.87 -9.15 -20.90
CA ILE A 202 -1.32 -8.84 -19.58
C ILE A 202 -1.72 -9.92 -18.58
N ARG A 203 -0.74 -10.46 -17.85
CA ARG A 203 -0.96 -11.31 -16.68
C ARG A 203 -1.31 -10.45 -15.49
N ALA A 204 -2.51 -10.58 -14.93
CA ALA A 204 -2.89 -9.93 -13.69
C ALA A 204 -2.48 -10.77 -12.48
N VAL A 205 -1.78 -10.18 -11.50
CA VAL A 205 -1.38 -10.85 -10.27
C VAL A 205 -2.14 -10.23 -9.09
N ALA A 206 -2.91 -11.03 -8.40
CA ALA A 206 -3.81 -10.64 -7.31
C ALA A 206 -3.27 -11.11 -5.96
N ILE A 207 -3.28 -10.25 -4.94
CA ILE A 207 -2.82 -10.61 -3.59
C ILE A 207 -3.76 -11.60 -2.88
N SER A 208 -5.01 -11.75 -3.33
CA SER A 208 -6.00 -12.62 -2.70
C SER A 208 -7.14 -12.94 -3.65
N ARG A 209 -7.93 -13.96 -3.31
CA ARG A 209 -9.14 -14.36 -4.05
C ARG A 209 -10.13 -13.19 -4.24
N ARG A 210 -10.35 -12.36 -3.22
CA ARG A 210 -11.23 -11.18 -3.34
C ARG A 210 -10.76 -10.19 -4.43
N VAL A 211 -9.46 -10.08 -4.64
CA VAL A 211 -8.91 -9.26 -5.72
C VAL A 211 -9.10 -9.95 -7.05
N THR A 212 -8.84 -11.25 -7.15
CA THR A 212 -9.10 -12.06 -8.35
C THR A 212 -10.54 -11.91 -8.83
N ASP A 213 -11.52 -12.06 -7.92
CA ASP A 213 -12.94 -11.92 -8.25
C ASP A 213 -13.27 -10.50 -8.76
N THR A 214 -12.58 -9.49 -8.25
CA THR A 214 -12.72 -8.11 -8.73
C THR A 214 -12.15 -7.91 -10.14
N LEU A 215 -11.10 -8.64 -10.51
CA LEU A 215 -10.41 -8.49 -11.80
C LEU A 215 -11.19 -9.07 -13.00
N ALA A 216 -12.22 -9.89 -12.77
CA ALA A 216 -13.04 -10.52 -13.82
C ALA A 216 -13.72 -9.52 -14.78
N VAL A 217 -13.68 -8.24 -14.50
CA VAL A 217 -14.28 -7.15 -15.31
C VAL A 217 -13.48 -6.89 -16.60
N LEU A 218 -12.18 -7.22 -16.66
CA LEU A 218 -11.35 -7.07 -17.85
C LEU A 218 -10.87 -8.45 -18.35
N PRO A 219 -10.63 -8.57 -19.67
CA PRO A 219 -10.23 -9.85 -20.29
C PRO A 219 -8.71 -10.09 -20.14
N TRP A 220 -8.21 -10.27 -18.92
CA TRP A 220 -6.81 -10.55 -18.68
C TRP A 220 -6.35 -11.83 -19.39
N ALA A 221 -5.10 -11.85 -19.87
CA ALA A 221 -4.50 -13.06 -20.46
C ALA A 221 -4.49 -14.21 -19.45
N GLU A 222 -4.18 -13.90 -18.21
CA GLU A 222 -4.16 -14.82 -17.08
C GLU A 222 -4.42 -14.02 -15.79
N VAL A 223 -5.03 -14.65 -14.79
CA VAL A 223 -5.13 -14.09 -13.44
C VAL A 223 -4.51 -15.07 -12.45
N ALA A 224 -3.34 -14.71 -11.93
CA ALA A 224 -2.67 -15.46 -10.88
C ALA A 224 -3.03 -14.88 -9.50
N THR A 225 -3.20 -15.76 -8.52
CA THR A 225 -3.47 -15.36 -7.13
C THR A 225 -2.29 -15.77 -6.25
N ALA A 226 -1.79 -14.85 -5.43
CA ALA A 226 -0.76 -15.16 -4.43
C ALA A 226 -1.28 -16.22 -3.44
N THR A 227 -0.39 -17.10 -3.00
CA THR A 227 -0.74 -18.21 -2.07
C THR A 227 -1.09 -17.69 -0.68
N ARG A 228 -0.49 -16.57 -0.27
CA ARG A 228 -0.79 -15.83 0.96
C ARG A 228 -0.95 -14.34 0.64
N PRO A 229 -1.74 -13.58 1.43
CA PRO A 229 -1.97 -12.17 1.17
C PRO A 229 -0.81 -11.29 1.69
N ASP A 230 0.42 -11.63 1.30
CA ASP A 230 1.63 -10.92 1.68
C ASP A 230 2.48 -10.52 0.44
N HIS A 231 3.48 -9.66 0.68
CA HIS A 231 4.33 -9.13 -0.39
C HIS A 231 5.19 -10.22 -1.04
N LEU A 232 5.72 -11.15 -0.24
CA LEU A 232 6.59 -12.22 -0.73
C LEU A 232 5.83 -13.13 -1.69
N SER A 233 4.66 -13.61 -1.28
CA SER A 233 3.81 -14.48 -2.12
C SER A 233 3.30 -13.77 -3.38
N MET A 234 3.13 -12.44 -3.37
CA MET A 234 2.85 -11.66 -4.58
C MET A 234 4.03 -11.68 -5.56
N MET A 235 5.27 -11.57 -5.07
CA MET A 235 6.46 -11.61 -5.92
C MET A 235 6.73 -13.03 -6.45
N GLU A 236 6.49 -14.06 -5.64
CA GLU A 236 6.51 -15.47 -6.09
C GLU A 236 5.49 -15.72 -7.20
N ALA A 237 4.27 -15.18 -7.05
CA ALA A 237 3.22 -15.29 -8.06
C ALA A 237 3.55 -14.50 -9.34
N LEU A 238 4.30 -13.39 -9.26
CA LEU A 238 4.81 -12.65 -10.42
C LEU A 238 5.87 -13.47 -11.15
N GLY A 239 6.84 -14.03 -10.41
CA GLY A 239 8.00 -14.72 -10.96
C GLY A 239 9.04 -13.79 -11.61
N GLU A 240 10.13 -14.39 -12.08
CA GLU A 240 11.18 -13.67 -12.79
C GLU A 240 10.77 -13.29 -14.23
N ALA A 241 11.37 -12.22 -14.75
CA ALA A 241 11.24 -11.86 -16.17
C ALA A 241 11.87 -12.94 -17.04
N ARG A 242 11.14 -13.39 -18.06
CA ARG A 242 11.57 -14.43 -19.02
C ARG A 242 12.29 -13.83 -20.22
#